data_b19f81c1334fc2cd3c374958599ea14b
#
_entry.id   b19f81c1334fc2cd3c374958599ea14b
#
_cell.length_a   1.000
_cell.length_b   1.000
_cell.length_c   1.000
_cell.angle_alpha   90.00
_cell.angle_beta   90.00
_cell.angle_gamma   90.00
#
_symmetry.space_group_name_H-M   'P 1'
#
loop_
_entity.id
_entity.type
_entity.pdbx_description
1 polymer ?
#
loop_
_entity_poly.entity_id
_entity_poly.type
_entity_poly.pdbx_seq_one_letter_code
_entity_poly.pdbx_strand_id
1 'polypeptide(L)'
;AYDGEQALQKINSEPLDLVLLDVMLPRVDGFEVCRMVRQNTTIPVILLTARREDDDIIHGLELGADDYMTKPFNPRELALRAQALLRRSGWGEMRSTASNGRLKVDFNTHQATLDGQVLHLTPNEFALLSCLVRHTGRVLSWQALLKTAWGIEVWDGGKEMVKTAIYRLRQKIEDEPDNPTCILTVRGAGYTMPRQENTAL
;
A
#
# COMPACT_ATOMS: atom_id res chain seq x y z
N ALA A 1 -10.89 25.02 1.71
CA ALA A 1 -10.64 25.99 0.63
C ALA A 1 -11.91 26.15 -0.16
N TYR A 2 -12.17 27.35 -0.65
CA TYR A 2 -13.36 27.65 -1.45
C TYR A 2 -13.03 27.77 -2.94
N ASP A 3 -11.75 27.76 -3.29
CA ASP A 3 -11.24 27.83 -4.66
C ASP A 3 -9.86 27.18 -4.77
N GLY A 4 -9.37 27.03 -6.01
CA GLY A 4 -8.09 26.33 -6.26
C GLY A 4 -6.86 27.09 -5.76
N GLU A 5 -6.86 28.42 -5.75
CA GLU A 5 -5.74 29.20 -5.22
C GLU A 5 -5.58 29.02 -3.71
N GLN A 6 -6.69 29.07 -2.97
CA GLN A 6 -6.69 28.80 -1.53
C GLN A 6 -6.32 27.34 -1.24
N ALA A 7 -6.75 26.40 -2.09
CA ALA A 7 -6.35 24.99 -1.96
C ALA A 7 -4.82 24.84 -2.06
N LEU A 8 -4.20 25.44 -3.08
CA LEU A 8 -2.74 25.43 -3.25
C LEU A 8 -2.01 26.09 -2.08
N GLN A 9 -2.53 27.23 -1.60
CA GLN A 9 -1.95 27.92 -0.45
C GLN A 9 -1.94 27.04 0.79
N LYS A 10 -3.06 26.38 1.11
CA LYS A 10 -3.17 25.45 2.26
C LYS A 10 -2.27 24.23 2.10
N ILE A 11 -2.22 23.64 0.92
CA ILE A 11 -1.39 22.47 0.65
C ILE A 11 0.10 22.78 0.85
N ASN A 12 0.53 23.99 0.53
CA ASN A 12 1.92 24.42 0.70
C ASN A 12 2.26 24.89 2.12
N SER A 13 1.28 25.27 2.93
CA SER A 13 1.51 25.87 4.27
C SER A 13 1.12 24.98 5.43
N GLU A 14 0.29 23.98 5.22
CA GLU A 14 -0.23 23.09 6.28
C GLU A 14 0.29 21.66 6.10
N PRO A 15 0.62 20.95 7.19
CA PRO A 15 0.91 19.51 7.10
C PRO A 15 -0.39 18.76 6.81
N LEU A 16 -0.55 18.30 5.59
CA LEU A 16 -1.73 17.56 5.15
C LEU A 16 -1.36 16.11 4.82
N ASP A 17 -2.26 15.22 5.11
CA ASP A 17 -2.09 13.77 4.93
C ASP A 17 -2.86 13.22 3.77
N LEU A 18 -3.91 13.92 3.36
CA LEU A 18 -4.78 13.60 2.23
C LEU A 18 -5.46 14.89 1.75
N VAL A 19 -5.65 14.99 0.44
CA VAL A 19 -6.43 16.05 -0.18
C VAL A 19 -7.66 15.45 -0.85
N LEU A 20 -8.85 15.94 -0.45
CA LEU A 20 -10.09 15.72 -1.19
C LEU A 20 -10.30 16.96 -2.07
N LEU A 21 -10.24 16.80 -3.37
CA LEU A 21 -10.17 17.89 -4.30
C LEU A 21 -11.34 17.86 -5.29
N ASP A 22 -12.19 18.86 -5.22
CA ASP A 22 -13.24 19.04 -6.23
C ASP A 22 -12.61 19.44 -7.57
N VAL A 23 -13.01 18.80 -8.65
CA VAL A 23 -12.59 19.20 -9.99
C VAL A 23 -13.17 20.55 -10.37
N MET A 24 -14.43 20.81 -9.98
CA MET A 24 -15.16 22.03 -10.33
C MET A 24 -14.89 23.16 -9.32
N LEU A 25 -13.64 23.60 -9.23
CA LEU A 25 -13.27 24.74 -8.39
C LEU A 25 -13.22 26.03 -9.21
N PRO A 26 -13.62 27.17 -8.62
CA PRO A 26 -13.44 28.46 -9.27
C PRO A 26 -11.97 28.90 -9.30
N ARG A 27 -11.62 29.76 -10.25
CA ARG A 27 -10.29 30.35 -10.52
C ARG A 27 -9.27 29.34 -11.05
N VAL A 28 -8.83 28.41 -10.25
CA VAL A 28 -7.96 27.29 -10.65
C VAL A 28 -8.75 26.02 -10.45
N ASP A 29 -8.95 25.25 -11.51
CA ASP A 29 -9.71 24.00 -11.44
C ASP A 29 -8.94 22.90 -10.70
N GLY A 30 -9.66 21.84 -10.29
CA GLY A 30 -9.07 20.78 -9.50
C GLY A 30 -8.02 19.95 -10.25
N PHE A 31 -8.09 19.85 -11.57
CA PHE A 31 -7.08 19.16 -12.37
C PHE A 31 -5.75 19.91 -12.33
N GLU A 32 -5.81 21.23 -12.51
CA GLU A 32 -4.62 22.07 -12.44
C GLU A 32 -4.02 22.10 -11.02
N VAL A 33 -4.86 22.17 -9.98
CA VAL A 33 -4.41 22.01 -8.59
C VAL A 33 -3.71 20.68 -8.40
N CYS A 34 -4.30 19.57 -8.86
CA CYS A 34 -3.72 18.22 -8.76
C CYS A 34 -2.34 18.18 -9.45
N ARG A 35 -2.23 18.68 -10.66
CA ARG A 35 -0.98 18.77 -11.42
C ARG A 35 0.12 19.52 -10.65
N MET A 36 -0.22 20.68 -10.09
CA MET A 36 0.73 21.51 -9.33
C MET A 36 1.16 20.83 -8.02
N VAL A 37 0.23 20.18 -7.34
CA VAL A 37 0.52 19.41 -6.11
C VAL A 37 1.51 18.28 -6.40
N ARG A 38 1.36 17.58 -7.50
CA ARG A 38 2.25 16.46 -7.88
C ARG A 38 3.67 16.88 -8.23
N GLN A 39 3.89 18.10 -8.63
CA GLN A 39 5.25 18.60 -8.89
C GLN A 39 6.10 18.69 -7.61
N ASN A 40 5.48 18.89 -6.46
CA ASN A 40 6.19 19.24 -5.22
C ASN A 40 5.88 18.31 -4.04
N THR A 41 4.86 17.44 -4.12
CA THR A 41 4.43 16.62 -2.99
C THR A 41 3.98 15.22 -3.43
N THR A 42 4.03 14.30 -2.46
CA THR A 42 3.49 12.95 -2.59
C THR A 42 2.19 12.75 -1.77
N ILE A 43 1.57 13.84 -1.30
CA ILE A 43 0.33 13.80 -0.53
C ILE A 43 -0.76 13.11 -1.38
N PRO A 44 -1.46 12.07 -0.85
CA PRO A 44 -2.55 11.44 -1.57
C PRO A 44 -3.65 12.42 -1.96
N VAL A 45 -4.13 12.32 -3.20
CA VAL A 45 -5.22 13.17 -3.73
C VAL A 45 -6.35 12.29 -4.24
N ILE A 46 -7.57 12.52 -3.73
CA ILE A 46 -8.80 11.98 -4.30
C ILE A 46 -9.51 13.11 -5.03
N LEU A 47 -9.74 12.96 -6.33
CA LEU A 47 -10.55 13.88 -7.11
C LEU A 47 -12.05 13.59 -6.91
N LEU A 48 -12.82 14.64 -6.65
CA LEU A 48 -14.28 14.59 -6.56
C LEU A 48 -14.84 15.30 -7.80
N THR A 49 -15.61 14.60 -8.63
CA THR A 49 -16.09 15.15 -9.90
C THR A 49 -17.57 14.90 -10.13
N ALA A 50 -18.27 15.84 -10.76
CA ALA A 50 -19.59 15.61 -11.31
C ALA A 50 -19.55 14.96 -12.71
N ARG A 51 -18.39 14.92 -13.34
CA ARG A 51 -18.18 14.34 -14.66
C ARG A 51 -18.07 12.85 -14.58
N ARG A 52 -18.74 12.13 -15.49
CA ARG A 52 -18.82 10.68 -15.54
C ARG A 52 -18.16 10.10 -16.81
N GLU A 53 -17.56 10.95 -17.62
CA GLU A 53 -16.92 10.53 -18.85
C GLU A 53 -15.59 9.83 -18.52
N ASP A 54 -15.34 8.71 -19.12
CA ASP A 54 -14.13 7.90 -18.87
C ASP A 54 -12.86 8.71 -19.18
N ASP A 55 -12.91 9.61 -20.16
CA ASP A 55 -11.79 10.49 -20.52
C ASP A 55 -11.39 11.46 -19.39
N ASP A 56 -12.34 12.03 -18.66
CA ASP A 56 -12.07 12.92 -17.52
C ASP A 56 -11.43 12.14 -16.35
N ILE A 57 -11.83 10.88 -16.16
CA ILE A 57 -11.28 9.99 -15.13
C ILE A 57 -9.83 9.63 -15.46
N ILE A 58 -9.58 9.22 -16.70
CA ILE A 58 -8.25 8.87 -17.20
C ILE A 58 -7.35 10.10 -17.08
N HIS A 59 -7.82 11.26 -17.52
CA HIS A 59 -7.08 12.52 -17.42
C HIS A 59 -6.68 12.87 -15.98
N GLY A 60 -7.59 12.73 -15.01
CA GLY A 60 -7.29 12.97 -13.59
C GLY A 60 -6.21 12.04 -13.04
N LEU A 61 -6.25 10.76 -13.42
CA LEU A 61 -5.23 9.77 -13.03
C LEU A 61 -3.88 10.05 -13.70
N GLU A 62 -3.85 10.44 -14.97
CA GLU A 62 -2.63 10.85 -15.68
C GLU A 62 -1.98 12.08 -15.06
N LEU A 63 -2.77 13.02 -14.52
CA LEU A 63 -2.28 14.17 -13.76
C LEU A 63 -1.75 13.80 -12.37
N GLY A 64 -1.86 12.54 -11.97
CA GLY A 64 -1.27 11.99 -10.75
C GLY A 64 -2.22 11.91 -9.56
N ALA A 65 -3.54 11.98 -9.74
CA ALA A 65 -4.48 11.65 -8.68
C ALA A 65 -4.34 10.16 -8.28
N ASP A 66 -4.48 9.87 -6.99
CA ASP A 66 -4.38 8.48 -6.47
C ASP A 66 -5.71 7.74 -6.55
N ASP A 67 -6.81 8.47 -6.56
CA ASP A 67 -8.17 7.95 -6.74
C ASP A 67 -9.10 9.06 -7.21
N TYR A 68 -10.28 8.68 -7.69
CA TYR A 68 -11.34 9.62 -8.05
C TYR A 68 -12.70 9.09 -7.57
N MET A 69 -13.66 9.99 -7.42
CA MET A 69 -15.02 9.65 -7.04
C MET A 69 -16.03 10.58 -7.70
N THR A 70 -17.06 9.98 -8.32
CA THR A 70 -18.13 10.75 -8.98
C THR A 70 -19.20 11.22 -7.98
N LYS A 71 -19.67 12.44 -8.12
CA LYS A 71 -20.79 12.99 -7.38
C LYS A 71 -22.13 12.57 -8.03
N PRO A 72 -23.20 12.27 -7.25
CA PRO A 72 -23.20 12.14 -5.79
C PRO A 72 -22.49 10.85 -5.33
N PHE A 73 -21.72 10.91 -4.25
CA PHE A 73 -21.00 9.78 -3.69
C PHE A 73 -21.55 9.36 -2.33
N ASN A 74 -21.30 8.10 -1.97
CA ASN A 74 -21.59 7.61 -0.62
C ASN A 74 -20.47 8.07 0.33
N PRO A 75 -20.76 8.81 1.43
CA PRO A 75 -19.76 9.27 2.38
C PRO A 75 -18.96 8.12 3.01
N ARG A 76 -19.57 6.96 3.22
CA ARG A 76 -18.91 5.77 3.76
C ARG A 76 -17.88 5.21 2.77
N GLU A 77 -18.21 5.23 1.47
CA GLU A 77 -17.28 4.81 0.42
C GLU A 77 -16.07 5.76 0.35
N LEU A 78 -16.31 7.07 0.37
CA LEU A 78 -15.24 8.07 0.40
C LEU A 78 -14.31 7.86 1.62
N ALA A 79 -14.89 7.63 2.80
CA ALA A 79 -14.10 7.37 4.00
C ALA A 79 -13.24 6.11 3.89
N LEU A 80 -13.76 5.03 3.29
CA LEU A 80 -13.01 3.78 3.08
C LEU A 80 -11.87 3.97 2.07
N ARG A 81 -12.09 4.72 1.00
CA ARG A 81 -11.06 5.06 0.00
C ARG A 81 -9.97 5.95 0.60
N ALA A 82 -10.35 6.99 1.35
CA ALA A 82 -9.41 7.84 2.07
C ALA A 82 -8.55 7.04 3.06
N GLN A 83 -9.17 6.17 3.88
CA GLN A 83 -8.45 5.27 4.78
C GLN A 83 -7.48 4.32 4.04
N ALA A 84 -7.88 3.82 2.86
CA ALA A 84 -7.03 2.95 2.07
C ALA A 84 -5.79 3.69 1.55
N LEU A 85 -5.94 4.94 1.09
CA LEU A 85 -4.84 5.79 0.66
C LEU A 85 -3.94 6.18 1.82
N LEU A 86 -4.50 6.62 2.94
CA LEU A 86 -3.75 6.95 4.15
C LEU A 86 -2.93 5.76 4.67
N ARG A 87 -3.46 4.54 4.60
CA ARG A 87 -2.69 3.33 4.92
C ARG A 87 -1.50 3.13 3.98
N ARG A 88 -1.65 3.44 2.69
CA ARG A 88 -0.56 3.31 1.69
C ARG A 88 0.51 4.39 1.90
N SER A 89 0.11 5.60 2.30
CA SER A 89 1.02 6.71 2.58
C SER A 89 1.66 6.70 3.99
N GLY A 90 1.40 5.63 4.78
CA GLY A 90 2.01 5.46 6.11
C GLY A 90 1.22 6.04 7.28
N TRP A 91 0.00 6.51 7.05
CA TRP A 91 -0.86 7.04 8.10
C TRP A 91 -1.67 5.96 8.83
N GLY A 92 -1.55 5.97 10.11
CA GLY A 92 -2.03 5.02 11.10
C GLY A 92 -0.86 4.20 11.58
N GLU A 93 -0.36 4.43 12.79
CA GLU A 93 0.72 3.76 13.53
C GLU A 93 1.30 2.44 12.93
N MET A 94 1.55 2.40 11.65
CA MET A 94 2.38 1.40 11.03
C MET A 94 3.77 2.02 10.94
N ARG A 95 4.64 1.60 11.84
CA ARG A 95 6.07 1.86 11.77
C ARG A 95 6.48 1.83 10.31
N SER A 96 7.13 2.88 9.84
CA SER A 96 7.73 2.93 8.51
C SER A 96 8.65 1.73 8.26
N THR A 97 9.10 1.12 9.35
CA THR A 97 9.92 -0.10 9.37
C THR A 97 9.32 -1.13 10.32
N ALA A 98 9.48 -2.40 10.01
CA ALA A 98 9.20 -3.51 10.92
C ALA A 98 10.40 -4.46 10.95
N SER A 99 10.60 -5.11 12.08
CA SER A 99 11.64 -6.12 12.24
C SER A 99 11.08 -7.38 12.89
N ASN A 100 11.65 -8.53 12.52
CA ASN A 100 11.37 -9.81 13.11
C ASN A 100 12.67 -10.64 13.11
N GLY A 101 13.34 -10.69 14.25
CA GLY A 101 14.68 -11.26 14.34
C GLY A 101 15.68 -10.52 13.43
N ARG A 102 16.34 -11.27 12.55
CA ARG A 102 17.34 -10.79 11.58
C ARG A 102 16.73 -9.98 10.42
N LEU A 103 15.42 -10.11 10.19
CA LEU A 103 14.71 -9.48 9.08
C LEU A 103 14.27 -8.07 9.44
N LYS A 104 14.57 -7.09 8.57
CA LYS A 104 14.04 -5.72 8.65
C LYS A 104 13.38 -5.37 7.33
N VAL A 105 12.24 -4.69 7.40
CA VAL A 105 11.47 -4.24 6.23
C VAL A 105 11.20 -2.75 6.38
N ASP A 106 11.59 -1.97 5.40
CA ASP A 106 11.25 -0.56 5.25
C ASP A 106 10.14 -0.44 4.21
N PHE A 107 8.96 -0.04 4.67
CA PHE A 107 7.77 0.05 3.82
C PHE A 107 7.76 1.30 2.95
N ASN A 108 8.53 2.35 3.32
CA ASN A 108 8.60 3.60 2.56
C ASN A 108 9.53 3.45 1.36
N THR A 109 10.71 2.83 1.58
CA THR A 109 11.69 2.62 0.52
C THR A 109 11.44 1.34 -0.27
N HIS A 110 10.47 0.50 0.12
CA HIS A 110 10.21 -0.82 -0.45
C HIS A 110 11.45 -1.73 -0.40
N GLN A 111 12.23 -1.63 0.66
CA GLN A 111 13.42 -2.43 0.88
C GLN A 111 13.26 -3.38 2.05
N ALA A 112 13.86 -4.54 1.92
CA ALA A 112 14.01 -5.49 3.02
C ALA A 112 15.47 -5.89 3.16
N THR A 113 15.91 -6.13 4.39
CA THR A 113 17.26 -6.62 4.69
C THR A 113 17.19 -7.84 5.61
N LEU A 114 18.10 -8.78 5.39
CA LEU A 114 18.34 -9.90 6.28
C LEU A 114 19.79 -9.82 6.75
N ASP A 115 20.02 -9.78 8.07
CA ASP A 115 21.34 -9.54 8.67
C ASP A 115 22.05 -8.29 8.13
N GLY A 116 21.28 -7.25 7.80
CA GLY A 116 21.79 -6.01 7.23
C GLY A 116 22.06 -6.04 5.72
N GLN A 117 21.98 -7.21 5.06
CA GLN A 117 22.14 -7.33 3.61
C GLN A 117 20.81 -7.12 2.89
N VAL A 118 20.82 -6.31 1.82
CA VAL A 118 19.61 -6.00 1.05
C VAL A 118 19.12 -7.25 0.31
N LEU A 119 17.84 -7.55 0.49
CA LEU A 119 17.15 -8.62 -0.22
C LEU A 119 16.65 -8.14 -1.58
N HIS A 120 17.00 -8.84 -2.65
CA HIS A 120 16.46 -8.59 -3.98
C HIS A 120 15.10 -9.28 -4.14
N LEU A 121 14.03 -8.54 -3.83
CA LEU A 121 12.65 -9.02 -3.90
C LEU A 121 11.93 -8.44 -5.10
N THR A 122 11.12 -9.25 -5.75
CA THR A 122 10.12 -8.75 -6.71
C THR A 122 9.01 -7.99 -5.96
N PRO A 123 8.21 -7.14 -6.64
CA PRO A 123 7.11 -6.42 -5.99
C PRO A 123 6.14 -7.34 -5.23
N ASN A 124 5.81 -8.50 -5.79
CA ASN A 124 4.90 -9.46 -5.15
C ASN A 124 5.54 -10.15 -3.94
N GLU A 125 6.82 -10.50 -4.02
CA GLU A 125 7.57 -11.05 -2.89
C GLU A 125 7.69 -10.02 -1.76
N PHE A 126 7.95 -8.75 -2.09
CA PHE A 126 7.98 -7.67 -1.11
C PHE A 126 6.61 -7.47 -0.46
N ALA A 127 5.52 -7.49 -1.23
CA ALA A 127 4.15 -7.37 -0.71
C ALA A 127 3.79 -8.53 0.23
N LEU A 128 4.15 -9.79 -0.13
CA LEU A 128 3.97 -10.96 0.72
C LEU A 128 4.77 -10.85 2.02
N LEU A 129 6.06 -10.52 1.91
CA LEU A 129 6.93 -10.34 3.08
C LEU A 129 6.41 -9.26 4.00
N SER A 130 6.04 -8.12 3.44
CA SER A 130 5.46 -6.99 4.17
C SER A 130 4.18 -7.38 4.90
N CYS A 131 3.31 -8.15 4.25
CA CYS A 131 2.08 -8.65 4.87
C CYS A 131 2.37 -9.58 6.05
N LEU A 132 3.29 -10.52 5.88
CA LEU A 132 3.67 -11.49 6.93
C LEU A 132 4.32 -10.80 8.13
N VAL A 133 5.26 -9.88 7.89
CA VAL A 133 5.96 -9.14 8.97
C VAL A 133 4.99 -8.25 9.75
N ARG A 134 4.05 -7.60 9.08
CA ARG A 134 3.02 -6.77 9.74
C ARG A 134 2.07 -7.59 10.61
N HIS A 135 1.88 -8.86 10.29
CA HIS A 135 0.97 -9.76 11.00
C HIS A 135 1.72 -10.88 11.73
N THR A 136 2.95 -10.60 12.17
CA THR A 136 3.79 -11.56 12.90
C THR A 136 3.02 -12.22 14.04
N GLY A 137 3.10 -13.55 14.14
CA GLY A 137 2.38 -14.37 15.10
C GLY A 137 0.93 -14.69 14.73
N ARG A 138 0.44 -14.21 13.58
CA ARG A 138 -0.91 -14.51 13.09
C ARG A 138 -0.85 -15.42 11.86
N VAL A 139 -1.85 -16.29 11.73
CA VAL A 139 -2.01 -17.10 10.53
C VAL A 139 -2.76 -16.31 9.48
N LEU A 140 -2.19 -16.20 8.30
CA LEU A 140 -2.81 -15.53 7.14
C LEU A 140 -3.25 -16.58 6.12
N SER A 141 -4.50 -16.52 5.70
CA SER A 141 -5.00 -17.43 4.67
C SER A 141 -4.32 -17.13 3.32
N TRP A 142 -4.26 -18.15 2.46
CA TRP A 142 -3.72 -17.95 1.10
C TRP A 142 -4.54 -16.91 0.30
N GLN A 143 -5.86 -16.81 0.56
CA GLN A 143 -6.73 -15.81 -0.07
C GLN A 143 -6.30 -14.38 0.35
N ALA A 144 -6.05 -14.17 1.63
CA ALA A 144 -5.60 -12.87 2.13
C ALA A 144 -4.24 -12.49 1.53
N LEU A 145 -3.31 -13.44 1.43
CA LEU A 145 -2.00 -13.24 0.80
C LEU A 145 -2.12 -12.97 -0.70
N LEU A 146 -2.98 -13.71 -1.41
CA LEU A 146 -3.25 -13.49 -2.84
C LEU A 146 -3.77 -12.08 -3.09
N LYS A 147 -4.79 -11.66 -2.33
CA LYS A 147 -5.36 -10.32 -2.43
C LYS A 147 -4.33 -9.22 -2.11
N THR A 148 -3.49 -9.44 -1.10
CA THR A 148 -2.48 -8.45 -0.70
C THR A 148 -1.39 -8.27 -1.76
N ALA A 149 -0.86 -9.38 -2.32
CA ALA A 149 0.30 -9.33 -3.19
C ALA A 149 -0.05 -9.08 -4.66
N TRP A 150 -1.23 -9.53 -5.12
CA TRP A 150 -1.62 -9.41 -6.52
C TRP A 150 -2.87 -8.57 -6.75
N GLY A 151 -3.60 -8.18 -5.69
CA GLY A 151 -4.86 -7.44 -5.82
C GLY A 151 -6.00 -8.26 -6.45
N ILE A 152 -5.83 -9.58 -6.54
CA ILE A 152 -6.74 -10.49 -7.26
C ILE A 152 -7.70 -11.14 -6.26
N GLU A 153 -8.97 -11.26 -6.66
CA GLU A 153 -9.95 -12.08 -5.92
C GLU A 153 -9.66 -13.57 -6.10
N VAL A 154 -10.29 -14.40 -5.28
CA VAL A 154 -10.06 -15.85 -5.24
C VAL A 154 -10.42 -16.53 -6.57
N TRP A 155 -9.52 -17.36 -7.09
CA TRP A 155 -9.70 -18.18 -8.29
C TRP A 155 -8.93 -19.51 -8.16
N ASP A 156 -9.22 -20.51 -8.99
CA ASP A 156 -8.73 -21.88 -8.83
C ASP A 156 -7.20 -22.01 -8.81
N GLY A 157 -6.47 -21.20 -9.56
CA GLY A 157 -4.99 -21.19 -9.59
C GLY A 157 -4.33 -20.39 -8.46
N GLY A 158 -5.07 -19.59 -7.70
CA GLY A 158 -4.53 -18.63 -6.75
C GLY A 158 -3.76 -19.26 -5.59
N LYS A 159 -4.19 -20.44 -5.13
CA LYS A 159 -3.52 -21.17 -4.05
C LYS A 159 -2.10 -21.62 -4.44
N GLU A 160 -1.94 -22.18 -5.64
CA GLU A 160 -0.63 -22.64 -6.14
C GLU A 160 0.29 -21.44 -6.46
N MET A 161 -0.28 -20.31 -6.88
CA MET A 161 0.46 -19.08 -7.11
C MET A 161 1.07 -18.53 -5.81
N VAL A 162 0.30 -18.48 -4.72
CA VAL A 162 0.79 -18.09 -3.39
C VAL A 162 1.83 -19.09 -2.90
N LYS A 163 1.58 -20.39 -3.02
CA LYS A 163 2.52 -21.45 -2.60
C LYS A 163 3.88 -21.31 -3.30
N THR A 164 3.88 -21.08 -4.61
CA THR A 164 5.11 -20.87 -5.39
C THR A 164 5.85 -19.62 -4.95
N ALA A 165 5.14 -18.51 -4.69
CA ALA A 165 5.74 -17.27 -4.24
C ALA A 165 6.31 -17.39 -2.80
N ILE A 166 5.63 -18.08 -1.90
CA ILE A 166 6.16 -18.41 -0.56
C ILE A 166 7.41 -19.26 -0.66
N TYR A 167 7.42 -20.27 -1.54
CA TYR A 167 8.62 -21.09 -1.77
C TYR A 167 9.81 -20.23 -2.21
N ARG A 168 9.61 -19.35 -3.21
CA ARG A 168 10.66 -18.43 -3.68
C ARG A 168 11.13 -17.46 -2.59
N LEU A 169 10.20 -16.98 -1.76
CA LEU A 169 10.54 -16.09 -0.67
C LEU A 169 11.37 -16.81 0.39
N ARG A 170 11.04 -18.06 0.74
CA ARG A 170 11.84 -18.90 1.64
C ARG A 170 13.27 -19.08 1.14
N GLN A 171 13.47 -19.30 -0.16
CA GLN A 171 14.81 -19.41 -0.76
C GLN A 171 15.68 -18.16 -0.52
N LYS A 172 15.08 -17.02 -0.19
CA LYS A 172 15.77 -15.74 0.02
C LYS A 172 15.96 -15.39 1.50
N ILE A 173 15.14 -15.94 2.39
CA ILE A 173 15.13 -15.51 3.81
C ILE A 173 15.35 -16.62 4.82
N GLU A 174 15.26 -17.89 4.42
CA GLU A 174 15.51 -19.03 5.29
C GLU A 174 16.95 -19.54 5.12
N ASP A 175 17.56 -19.97 6.21
CA ASP A 175 18.86 -20.66 6.13
C ASP A 175 18.68 -22.08 5.51
N GLU A 176 17.57 -22.74 5.84
CA GLU A 176 17.16 -24.05 5.28
C GLU A 176 15.74 -23.95 4.72
N PRO A 177 15.56 -23.65 3.42
CA PRO A 177 14.22 -23.44 2.82
C PRO A 177 13.27 -24.64 2.92
N ASP A 178 13.81 -25.85 2.98
CA ASP A 178 13.03 -27.10 3.13
C ASP A 178 12.61 -27.36 4.57
N ASN A 179 13.31 -26.73 5.55
CA ASN A 179 12.97 -26.75 6.97
C ASN A 179 12.79 -25.30 7.50
N PRO A 180 11.77 -24.58 7.04
CA PRO A 180 11.63 -23.15 7.27
C PRO A 180 11.31 -22.81 8.73
N THR A 181 11.90 -21.72 9.22
CA THR A 181 11.69 -21.18 10.56
C THR A 181 11.08 -19.78 10.55
N CYS A 182 11.26 -19.00 9.47
CA CYS A 182 10.74 -17.65 9.33
C CYS A 182 9.30 -17.64 8.80
N ILE A 183 8.98 -18.48 7.79
CA ILE A 183 7.62 -18.57 7.24
C ILE A 183 7.13 -20.02 7.39
N LEU A 184 6.24 -20.26 8.34
CA LEU A 184 5.69 -21.59 8.59
C LEU A 184 4.40 -21.82 7.80
N THR A 185 4.19 -23.07 7.37
CA THR A 185 2.92 -23.51 6.79
C THR A 185 2.01 -24.04 7.89
N VAL A 186 0.82 -23.47 8.01
CA VAL A 186 -0.24 -24.00 8.89
C VAL A 186 -1.23 -24.78 8.01
N ARG A 187 -1.16 -26.12 8.10
CA ARG A 187 -1.95 -27.03 7.25
C ARG A 187 -3.44 -26.68 7.32
N GLY A 188 -4.07 -26.54 6.16
CA GLY A 188 -5.49 -26.19 6.03
C GLY A 188 -5.84 -24.72 6.30
N ALA A 189 -4.95 -23.91 6.90
CA ALA A 189 -5.22 -22.54 7.28
C ALA A 189 -4.46 -21.49 6.44
N GLY A 190 -3.15 -21.70 6.18
CA GLY A 190 -2.35 -20.75 5.43
C GLY A 190 -0.90 -20.69 5.89
N TYR A 191 -0.38 -19.47 6.08
CA TYR A 191 1.01 -19.22 6.44
C TYR A 191 1.10 -18.26 7.62
N THR A 192 2.16 -18.40 8.40
CA THR A 192 2.45 -17.52 9.53
C THR A 192 3.95 -17.22 9.60
N MET A 193 4.28 -16.05 10.09
CA MET A 193 5.63 -15.68 10.49
C MET A 193 5.66 -15.63 12.03
N PRO A 194 6.32 -16.59 12.71
CA PRO A 194 6.43 -16.56 14.16
C PRO A 194 7.22 -15.34 14.61
N ARG A 195 6.95 -14.86 15.83
CA ARG A 195 7.77 -13.82 16.43
C ARG A 195 9.15 -14.37 16.72
N GLN A 196 10.15 -13.66 16.24
CA GLN A 196 11.56 -13.89 16.60
C GLN A 196 12.04 -12.71 17.44
N GLU A 197 12.76 -12.98 18.52
CA GLU A 197 13.37 -11.92 19.33
C GLU A 197 14.47 -11.24 18.50
N ASN A 198 14.54 -9.92 18.60
CA ASN A 198 15.66 -9.20 18.01
C ASN A 198 16.90 -9.56 18.83
N THR A 199 17.74 -10.43 18.29
CA THR A 199 19.08 -10.65 18.84
C THR A 199 19.85 -9.35 18.58
N ALA A 200 19.82 -8.44 19.56
CA ALA A 200 20.71 -7.29 19.54
C ALA A 200 22.13 -7.85 19.73
N LEU A 201 22.97 -7.72 18.70
CA LEU A 201 24.42 -7.75 18.82
C LEU A 201 24.93 -6.40 19.28
#